data_c40cdd12d34a0927e7b0a6a87e04e921
#
_entry.id   c40cdd12d34a0927e7b0a6a87e04e921
#
_cell.length_a   1.000
_cell.length_b   1.000
_cell.length_c   1.000
_cell.angle_alpha   90.00
_cell.angle_beta   90.00
_cell.angle_gamma   90.00
#
_symmetry.space_group_name_H-M   'P 1'
#
loop_
_entity.id
_entity.type
_entity.pdbx_description
1 polymer ?
#
loop_
_entity_poly.entity_id
_entity_poly.type
_entity_poly.pdbx_seq_one_letter_code
_entity_poly.pdbx_strand_id
1 'polypeptide(L)'
;MTRLFLSILLCFAVLPARAVEMLWPDQLKSGMKGYGLSVFKGTKPERFEVEILGVLKNAMPKQDMILIRTAGMGLEKHKVIAGMSGSPVYIDGKLIGALAYGWTFENDPLGGVTPI
;
A
#
# COMPACT_ATOMS: atom_id res chain seq x y z
N MET A 1 -36.30 51.45 -16.02
CA MET A 1 -36.29 50.25 -15.14
C MET A 1 -35.12 49.37 -15.55
N THR A 2 -34.04 49.47 -14.83
CA THR A 2 -32.86 48.61 -15.02
C THR A 2 -33.08 47.30 -14.25
N ARG A 3 -33.32 46.23 -14.97
CA ARG A 3 -33.31 44.89 -14.35
C ARG A 3 -31.87 44.45 -14.20
N LEU A 4 -31.38 44.46 -12.96
CA LEU A 4 -30.09 43.89 -12.64
C LEU A 4 -30.23 42.38 -12.65
N PHE A 5 -29.75 41.73 -13.71
CA PHE A 5 -29.57 40.29 -13.70
C PHE A 5 -28.30 39.99 -12.93
N LEU A 6 -28.44 39.61 -11.66
CA LEU A 6 -27.35 39.07 -10.88
C LEU A 6 -27.09 37.64 -11.38
N SER A 7 -26.18 37.49 -12.33
CA SER A 7 -25.65 36.18 -12.69
C SER A 7 -24.83 35.67 -11.50
N ILE A 8 -25.44 34.85 -10.65
CA ILE A 8 -24.70 34.09 -9.67
C ILE A 8 -23.90 33.06 -10.44
N LEU A 9 -22.63 33.39 -10.72
CA LEU A 9 -21.67 32.45 -11.23
C LEU A 9 -21.37 31.49 -10.08
N LEU A 10 -22.05 30.33 -10.05
CA LEU A 10 -21.74 29.26 -9.11
C LEU A 10 -20.43 28.63 -9.58
N CYS A 11 -19.31 29.17 -9.09
CA CYS A 11 -18.02 28.52 -9.24
C CYS A 11 -18.04 27.23 -8.43
N PHE A 12 -18.36 26.11 -9.08
CA PHE A 12 -18.02 24.81 -8.54
C PHE A 12 -16.50 24.71 -8.60
N ALA A 13 -15.85 24.96 -7.48
CA ALA A 13 -14.46 24.57 -7.31
C ALA A 13 -14.42 23.05 -7.35
N VAL A 14 -14.15 22.50 -8.53
CA VAL A 14 -13.82 21.07 -8.66
C VAL A 14 -12.47 20.92 -8.01
N LEU A 15 -12.46 20.48 -6.74
CA LEU A 15 -11.24 20.00 -6.12
C LEU A 15 -10.76 18.82 -6.95
N PRO A 16 -9.53 18.85 -7.51
CA PRO A 16 -9.03 17.69 -8.22
C PRO A 16 -9.01 16.51 -7.24
N ALA A 17 -9.79 15.47 -7.55
CA ALA A 17 -9.67 14.21 -6.84
C ALA A 17 -8.22 13.76 -7.01
N ARG A 18 -7.47 13.69 -5.91
CA ARG A 18 -6.12 13.13 -5.94
C ARG A 18 -6.24 11.64 -6.22
N ALA A 19 -6.00 11.25 -7.47
CA ALA A 19 -5.82 9.87 -7.82
C ALA A 19 -4.63 9.33 -7.01
N VAL A 20 -4.77 8.12 -6.44
CA VAL A 20 -3.68 7.43 -5.78
C VAL A 20 -2.61 7.13 -6.83
N GLU A 21 -1.40 7.64 -6.63
CA GLU A 21 -0.27 7.29 -7.48
C GLU A 21 0.15 5.85 -7.21
N MET A 22 0.58 5.15 -8.25
CA MET A 22 0.95 3.75 -8.21
C MET A 22 2.37 3.54 -8.72
N LEU A 23 3.04 2.53 -8.16
CA LEU A 23 4.28 1.99 -8.70
C LEU A 23 4.04 0.57 -9.18
N TRP A 24 4.49 0.29 -10.40
CA TRP A 24 4.40 -1.03 -11.01
C TRP A 24 5.59 -1.90 -10.60
N PRO A 25 5.47 -3.25 -10.64
CA PRO A 25 6.54 -4.14 -10.19
C PRO A 25 7.90 -3.89 -10.86
N ASP A 26 7.93 -3.54 -12.13
CA ASP A 26 9.17 -3.26 -12.86
C ASP A 26 9.88 -1.97 -12.43
N GLN A 27 9.20 -1.12 -11.67
CA GLN A 27 9.75 0.10 -11.07
C GLN A 27 10.33 -0.13 -9.67
N LEU A 28 10.12 -1.32 -9.10
CA LEU A 28 10.55 -1.65 -7.75
C LEU A 28 11.94 -2.29 -7.77
N LYS A 29 12.77 -1.87 -6.80
CA LYS A 29 14.13 -2.40 -6.62
C LYS A 29 14.34 -2.83 -5.19
N SER A 30 15.15 -3.88 -5.01
CA SER A 30 15.57 -4.32 -3.68
C SER A 30 16.18 -3.16 -2.89
N GLY A 31 15.82 -3.06 -1.62
CA GLY A 31 16.26 -2.00 -0.72
C GLY A 31 15.34 -0.78 -0.65
N MET A 32 14.37 -0.64 -1.54
CA MET A 32 13.37 0.42 -1.43
C MET A 32 12.56 0.24 -0.16
N LYS A 33 12.28 1.33 0.54
CA LYS A 33 11.56 1.34 1.82
C LYS A 33 10.24 2.08 1.71
N GLY A 34 9.28 1.63 2.50
CA GLY A 34 7.98 2.24 2.57
C GLY A 34 7.21 1.75 3.79
N TYR A 35 5.91 1.67 3.65
CA TYR A 35 5.03 1.30 4.75
C TYR A 35 3.77 0.60 4.25
N GLY A 36 3.17 -0.15 5.15
CA GLY A 36 1.82 -0.67 4.98
C GLY A 36 0.90 -0.15 6.07
N LEU A 37 -0.38 -0.24 5.83
CA LEU A 37 -1.40 0.14 6.80
C LEU A 37 -2.27 -1.07 7.13
N SER A 38 -2.37 -1.40 8.42
CA SER A 38 -3.19 -2.51 8.88
C SER A 38 -3.87 -2.18 10.20
N VAL A 39 -4.97 -2.84 10.47
CA VAL A 39 -5.67 -2.71 11.74
C VAL A 39 -5.24 -3.84 12.66
N PHE A 40 -4.45 -3.51 13.69
CA PHE A 40 -3.97 -4.47 14.69
C PHE A 40 -4.88 -4.55 15.92
N LYS A 41 -5.49 -3.41 16.29
CA LYS A 41 -6.44 -3.31 17.40
C LYS A 41 -7.61 -2.40 17.01
N GLY A 42 -8.83 -2.85 17.25
CA GLY A 42 -10.03 -2.05 17.02
C GLY A 42 -10.22 -1.72 15.53
N THR A 43 -10.49 -0.45 15.23
CA THR A 43 -10.81 0.02 13.87
C THR A 43 -9.79 1.01 13.32
N LYS A 44 -8.75 1.35 14.09
CA LYS A 44 -7.77 2.35 13.69
C LYS A 44 -6.63 1.72 12.90
N PRO A 45 -6.39 2.17 11.65
CA PRO A 45 -5.23 1.73 10.89
C PRO A 45 -3.91 2.16 11.55
N GLU A 46 -2.97 1.26 11.58
CA GLU A 46 -1.63 1.49 12.10
C GLU A 46 -0.59 1.18 11.03
N ARG A 47 0.53 1.89 11.10
CA ARG A 47 1.60 1.80 10.12
C ARG A 47 2.64 0.77 10.54
N PHE A 48 3.01 -0.11 9.60
CA PHE A 48 4.19 -0.98 9.74
C PHE A 48 5.19 -0.66 8.64
N GLU A 49 6.47 -0.92 8.92
CA GLU A 49 7.56 -0.65 7.98
C GLU A 49 7.70 -1.76 6.96
N VAL A 50 8.09 -1.40 5.75
CA VAL A 50 8.27 -2.32 4.61
C VAL A 50 9.59 -2.04 3.91
N GLU A 51 10.32 -3.10 3.57
CA GLU A 51 11.48 -3.06 2.70
C GLU A 51 11.27 -4.02 1.53
N ILE A 52 11.48 -3.55 0.30
CA ILE A 52 11.41 -4.40 -0.88
C ILE A 52 12.63 -5.31 -0.92
N LEU A 53 12.41 -6.61 -1.00
CA LEU A 53 13.46 -7.61 -1.18
C LEU A 53 13.65 -7.97 -2.65
N GLY A 54 12.58 -7.99 -3.41
CA GLY A 54 12.61 -8.30 -4.82
C GLY A 54 11.21 -8.50 -5.40
N VAL A 55 11.16 -8.79 -6.67
CA VAL A 55 9.93 -9.11 -7.38
C VAL A 55 10.08 -10.51 -7.99
N LEU A 56 9.18 -11.40 -7.63
CA LEU A 56 9.12 -12.76 -8.16
C LEU A 56 8.20 -12.75 -9.38
N LYS A 57 8.79 -12.92 -10.56
CA LYS A 57 8.03 -13.02 -11.82
C LYS A 57 7.33 -14.37 -11.90
N ASN A 58 6.04 -14.34 -12.26
CA ASN A 58 5.22 -15.55 -12.40
C ASN A 58 5.28 -16.47 -11.17
N ALA A 59 5.31 -15.90 -9.97
CA ALA A 59 5.25 -16.65 -8.72
C ALA A 59 4.00 -17.52 -8.64
N MET A 60 2.91 -17.06 -9.26
CA MET A 60 1.72 -17.83 -9.60
C MET A 60 1.44 -17.66 -11.09
N PRO A 61 0.69 -18.54 -11.74
CA PRO A 61 0.36 -18.38 -13.16
C PRO A 61 -0.21 -16.99 -13.45
N LYS A 62 0.46 -16.25 -14.35
CA LYS A 62 0.10 -14.88 -14.77
C LYS A 62 0.09 -13.84 -13.64
N GLN A 63 0.79 -14.09 -12.56
CA GLN A 63 0.84 -13.16 -11.43
C GLN A 63 2.24 -13.03 -10.86
N ASP A 64 2.73 -11.81 -10.77
CA ASP A 64 3.97 -11.48 -10.08
C ASP A 64 3.70 -11.33 -8.58
N MET A 65 4.73 -11.47 -7.78
CA MET A 65 4.67 -11.25 -6.34
C MET A 65 5.82 -10.35 -5.90
N ILE A 66 5.52 -9.34 -5.11
CA ILE A 66 6.52 -8.47 -4.52
C ILE A 66 6.88 -9.05 -3.16
N LEU A 67 8.15 -9.44 -2.99
CA LEU A 67 8.65 -9.96 -1.71
C LEU A 67 9.12 -8.80 -0.85
N ILE A 68 8.62 -8.74 0.37
CA ILE A 68 8.93 -7.69 1.33
C ILE A 68 9.39 -8.24 2.67
N ARG A 69 10.19 -7.46 3.39
CA ARG A 69 10.43 -7.63 4.83
C ARG A 69 9.62 -6.59 5.57
N THR A 70 8.93 -7.02 6.62
CA THR A 70 8.13 -6.14 7.48
C THR A 70 8.85 -5.86 8.80
N ALA A 71 8.57 -4.70 9.40
CA ALA A 71 9.09 -4.33 10.71
C ALA A 71 8.11 -3.38 11.43
N GLY A 72 8.32 -3.20 12.70
CA GLY A 72 7.43 -2.40 13.54
C GLY A 72 6.20 -3.17 14.00
N MET A 73 5.42 -2.60 14.90
CA MET A 73 4.19 -3.17 15.48
C MET A 73 4.37 -4.59 16.07
N GLY A 74 5.59 -4.94 16.49
CA GLY A 74 5.90 -6.27 17.02
C GLY A 74 6.02 -7.37 15.96
N LEU A 75 6.05 -7.03 14.68
CA LEU A 75 6.13 -8.00 13.58
C LEU A 75 7.44 -8.79 13.58
N GLU A 76 8.51 -8.25 14.15
CA GLU A 76 9.77 -8.97 14.35
C GLU A 76 9.59 -10.21 15.22
N LYS A 77 8.64 -10.17 16.17
CA LYS A 77 8.33 -11.28 17.07
C LYS A 77 7.14 -12.10 16.59
N HIS A 78 6.12 -11.45 16.06
CA HIS A 78 4.84 -12.05 15.72
C HIS A 78 4.68 -12.35 14.23
N LYS A 79 5.55 -11.78 13.39
CA LYS A 79 5.53 -11.93 11.94
C LYS A 79 4.22 -11.45 11.31
N VAL A 80 4.07 -11.63 10.01
CA VAL A 80 2.84 -11.28 9.30
C VAL A 80 1.73 -12.24 9.70
N ILE A 81 0.66 -11.71 10.27
CA ILE A 81 -0.47 -12.49 10.76
C ILE A 81 -1.64 -12.47 9.77
N ALA A 82 -2.52 -13.46 9.89
CA ALA A 82 -3.64 -13.67 8.96
C ALA A 82 -4.56 -12.45 8.77
N GLY A 83 -4.81 -11.67 9.81
CA GLY A 83 -5.65 -10.47 9.73
C GLY A 83 -5.08 -9.30 8.94
N MET A 84 -3.82 -9.38 8.51
CA MET A 84 -3.16 -8.34 7.73
C MET A 84 -3.38 -8.46 6.23
N SER A 85 -3.95 -9.56 5.76
CA SER A 85 -4.24 -9.77 4.34
C SER A 85 -5.13 -8.67 3.78
N GLY A 86 -4.77 -8.14 2.62
CA GLY A 86 -5.45 -7.00 2.00
C GLY A 86 -4.92 -5.63 2.41
N SER A 87 -3.97 -5.56 3.36
CA SER A 87 -3.36 -4.30 3.78
C SER A 87 -2.66 -3.61 2.63
N PRO A 88 -2.96 -2.33 2.33
CA PRO A 88 -2.27 -1.60 1.29
C PRO A 88 -0.82 -1.32 1.66
N VAL A 89 0.07 -1.41 0.69
CA VAL A 89 1.51 -1.18 0.84
C VAL A 89 1.96 -0.08 -0.09
N TYR A 90 2.75 0.85 0.43
CA TYR A 90 3.19 2.07 -0.26
C TYR A 90 4.72 2.19 -0.24
N ILE A 91 5.28 2.67 -1.35
CA ILE A 91 6.67 3.09 -1.48
C ILE A 91 6.66 4.54 -1.97
N ASP A 92 7.34 5.44 -1.27
CA ASP A 92 7.34 6.89 -1.56
C ASP A 92 5.92 7.48 -1.67
N GLY A 93 5.00 7.01 -0.83
CA GLY A 93 3.60 7.43 -0.87
C GLY A 93 2.79 6.87 -2.05
N LYS A 94 3.37 6.00 -2.87
CA LYS A 94 2.74 5.40 -4.05
C LYS A 94 2.34 3.96 -3.75
N LEU A 95 1.12 3.62 -4.09
CA LEU A 95 0.58 2.28 -3.86
C LEU A 95 1.26 1.26 -4.75
N ILE A 96 1.75 0.18 -4.16
CA ILE A 96 2.38 -0.92 -4.92
C ILE A 96 1.51 -2.17 -4.98
N GLY A 97 0.60 -2.34 -4.06
CA GLY A 97 -0.28 -3.50 -4.01
C GLY A 97 -0.85 -3.75 -2.63
N ALA A 98 -1.33 -4.95 -2.42
CA ALA A 98 -1.92 -5.39 -1.16
C ALA A 98 -1.18 -6.61 -0.61
N LEU A 99 -0.94 -6.60 0.70
CA LEU A 99 -0.35 -7.75 1.40
C LEU A 99 -1.26 -8.97 1.26
N ALA A 100 -0.74 -10.08 0.78
CA ALA A 100 -1.52 -11.29 0.52
C ALA A 100 -0.96 -12.52 1.23
N TYR A 101 0.35 -12.58 1.45
CA TYR A 101 1.03 -13.75 1.98
C TYR A 101 1.98 -13.38 3.11
N GLY A 102 2.12 -14.26 4.06
CA GLY A 102 3.13 -14.20 5.09
C GLY A 102 3.82 -15.53 5.23
N TRP A 103 5.12 -15.53 5.48
CA TRP A 103 5.90 -16.74 5.72
C TRP A 103 6.57 -16.68 7.08
N THR A 104 6.60 -17.81 7.74
CA THR A 104 7.30 -17.98 9.00
C THR A 104 8.63 -18.68 8.74
N PHE A 105 9.59 -17.96 8.18
CA PHE A 105 10.97 -18.44 8.09
C PHE A 105 11.77 -17.95 9.29
N GLU A 106 12.10 -18.87 10.15
CA GLU A 106 12.90 -18.71 11.38
C GLU A 106 12.77 -17.32 12.06
N ASN A 107 13.53 -16.32 11.69
CA ASN A 107 13.52 -15.01 12.36
C ASN A 107 13.13 -13.83 11.48
N ASP A 108 12.82 -14.07 10.21
CA ASP A 108 12.53 -13.00 9.27
C ASP A 108 11.01 -12.83 9.05
N PRO A 109 10.46 -11.63 9.33
CA PRO A 109 9.04 -11.33 9.07
C PRO A 109 8.84 -11.00 7.58
N LEU A 110 8.77 -12.03 6.75
CA LEU A 110 8.60 -11.88 5.31
C LEU A 110 7.13 -11.87 4.92
N GLY A 111 6.80 -11.08 3.92
CA GLY A 111 5.48 -11.02 3.33
C GLY A 111 5.52 -10.98 1.81
N GLY A 112 4.42 -11.36 1.20
CA GLY A 112 4.20 -11.27 -0.23
C GLY A 112 3.10 -10.27 -0.53
N VAL A 113 3.39 -9.34 -1.44
CA VAL A 113 2.44 -8.31 -1.88
C VAL A 113 2.00 -8.64 -3.29
N THR A 114 0.69 -8.70 -3.48
CA THR A 114 0.09 -8.82 -4.81
C THR A 114 0.12 -7.45 -5.47
N PRO A 115 0.78 -7.29 -6.64
CA PRO A 115 0.79 -6.03 -7.39
C PRO A 115 -0.62 -5.61 -7.82
N ILE A 116 -0.75 -4.35 -8.06
CA ILE A 116 -2.00 -3.78 -8.56
C ILE A 116 -2.28 -4.29 -9.98
#